data_b183b90879a18d51ac9cc436d4d45367
#
_entry.id   b183b90879a18d51ac9cc436d4d45367
#
_cell.length_a   1.000
_cell.length_b   1.000
_cell.length_c   1.000
_cell.angle_alpha   90.00
_cell.angle_beta   90.00
_cell.angle_gamma   90.00
#
_symmetry.space_group_name_H-M   'P 1'
#
loop_
_entity.id
_entity.type
_entity.pdbx_description
1 polymer ?
#
loop_
_entity_poly.entity_id
_entity_poly.type
_entity_poly.pdbx_seq_one_letter_code
_entity_poly.pdbx_strand_id
1 'polypeptide(L)'
;MRKKVLTIVLLAVATMTASAQNHRMWYARPAAHWLEALPVGNSHMGAMIYGGTETEEIQLNEETFWSGSPHNNNSSESLDKLQEVRRLIFQGKEREAEKIIDKAFVKGPHGMRFLPLGSLKLKLGHKDVTNYRRELCLGNALATTSYVYNGVKYDRTVFASQADNVIIVQLKASKKGALAFDAAFT
;
A
#
# COMPACT_ATOMS: atom_id res chain seq x y z
N MET A 1 -30.91 36.02 29.63
CA MET A 1 -29.57 35.47 29.69
C MET A 1 -29.53 33.94 29.85
N ARG A 2 -30.25 33.34 30.80
CA ARG A 2 -30.26 31.85 31.02
C ARG A 2 -30.62 31.00 29.81
N LYS A 3 -31.59 31.38 28.96
CA LYS A 3 -31.98 30.62 27.75
C LYS A 3 -30.88 30.61 26.68
N LYS A 4 -30.14 31.72 26.48
CA LYS A 4 -29.07 31.82 25.52
C LYS A 4 -27.84 30.98 25.95
N VAL A 5 -27.53 30.94 27.24
CA VAL A 5 -26.45 30.11 27.79
C VAL A 5 -26.78 28.63 27.64
N LEU A 6 -28.02 28.22 27.89
CA LEU A 6 -28.47 26.82 27.73
C LEU A 6 -28.37 26.36 26.27
N THR A 7 -28.71 27.23 25.28
CA THR A 7 -28.60 26.91 23.86
C THR A 7 -27.16 26.76 23.44
N ILE A 8 -26.25 27.59 23.92
CA ILE A 8 -24.79 27.50 23.59
C ILE A 8 -24.20 26.21 24.19
N VAL A 9 -24.59 25.84 25.42
CA VAL A 9 -24.11 24.58 26.04
C VAL A 9 -24.63 23.36 25.29
N LEU A 10 -25.91 23.35 24.86
CA LEU A 10 -26.45 22.27 24.03
C LEU A 10 -25.77 22.16 22.66
N LEU A 11 -25.42 23.29 22.01
CA LEU A 11 -24.67 23.28 20.76
C LEU A 11 -23.24 22.76 20.96
N ALA A 12 -22.58 23.16 22.06
CA ALA A 12 -21.24 22.68 22.39
C ALA A 12 -21.17 21.18 22.69
N VAL A 13 -22.20 20.64 23.37
CA VAL A 13 -22.31 19.18 23.61
C VAL A 13 -22.64 18.42 22.34
N ALA A 14 -23.44 18.97 21.43
CA ALA A 14 -23.72 18.34 20.13
C ALA A 14 -22.47 18.26 19.21
N THR A 15 -21.54 19.20 19.32
CA THR A 15 -20.27 19.14 18.56
C THR A 15 -19.26 18.14 19.14
N MET A 16 -19.37 17.77 20.41
CA MET A 16 -18.50 16.76 21.03
C MET A 16 -18.87 15.30 20.68
N THR A 17 -20.04 15.07 20.09
CA THR A 17 -20.45 13.73 19.62
C THR A 17 -20.12 13.48 18.15
N ALA A 18 -19.26 14.27 17.52
CA ALA A 18 -18.65 13.92 16.24
C ALA A 18 -17.81 12.66 16.47
N SER A 19 -18.48 11.52 16.40
CA SER A 19 -17.86 10.20 16.46
C SER A 19 -16.77 10.16 15.38
N ALA A 20 -15.53 9.99 15.78
CA ALA A 20 -14.46 9.76 14.83
C ALA A 20 -14.89 8.59 13.95
N GLN A 21 -15.20 8.85 12.68
CA GLN A 21 -15.54 7.80 11.75
C GLN A 21 -14.36 6.83 11.72
N ASN A 22 -14.60 5.59 12.11
CA ASN A 22 -13.63 4.52 11.97
C ASN A 22 -13.43 4.25 10.49
N HIS A 23 -12.48 4.94 9.88
CA HIS A 23 -12.12 4.74 8.47
C HIS A 23 -11.44 3.38 8.33
N ARG A 24 -12.23 2.37 7.94
CA ARG A 24 -11.77 1.00 7.77
C ARG A 24 -12.16 0.49 6.38
N MET A 25 -11.20 -0.10 5.70
CA MET A 25 -11.44 -0.94 4.52
C MET A 25 -11.49 -2.39 5.00
N TRP A 26 -12.53 -3.15 4.68
CA TRP A 26 -12.62 -4.54 5.11
C TRP A 26 -13.20 -5.45 4.04
N TYR A 27 -12.85 -6.73 4.13
CA TYR A 27 -13.24 -7.77 3.19
C TYR A 27 -13.49 -9.09 3.92
N ALA A 28 -14.44 -9.88 3.40
CA ALA A 28 -14.82 -11.18 3.95
C ALA A 28 -14.07 -12.37 3.29
N ARG A 29 -13.09 -12.10 2.43
CA ARG A 29 -12.27 -13.11 1.75
C ARG A 29 -10.84 -12.62 1.56
N PRO A 30 -9.86 -13.53 1.38
CA PRO A 30 -8.50 -13.17 0.95
C PRO A 30 -8.51 -12.41 -0.38
N ALA A 31 -7.44 -11.66 -0.65
CA ALA A 31 -7.20 -11.04 -1.94
C ALA A 31 -6.86 -12.12 -2.97
N ALA A 32 -7.50 -12.05 -4.15
CA ALA A 32 -7.20 -12.93 -5.27
C ALA A 32 -6.05 -12.38 -6.13
N HIS A 33 -5.86 -11.05 -6.13
CA HIS A 33 -4.83 -10.37 -6.91
C HIS A 33 -4.39 -9.08 -6.21
N TRP A 34 -3.31 -8.49 -6.71
CA TRP A 34 -2.63 -7.32 -6.11
C TRP A 34 -3.56 -6.14 -5.80
N LEU A 35 -4.50 -5.81 -6.69
CA LEU A 35 -5.43 -4.68 -6.50
C LEU A 35 -6.40 -4.87 -5.31
N GLU A 36 -6.57 -6.09 -4.82
CA GLU A 36 -7.40 -6.38 -3.65
C GLU A 36 -6.58 -6.41 -2.35
N ALA A 37 -5.25 -6.47 -2.43
CA ALA A 37 -4.39 -6.55 -1.25
C ALA A 37 -4.42 -5.26 -0.45
N LEU A 38 -4.16 -5.34 0.86
CA LEU A 38 -4.16 -4.21 1.78
C LEU A 38 -2.76 -3.61 1.90
N PRO A 39 -2.57 -2.31 1.63
CA PRO A 39 -1.27 -1.68 1.71
C PRO A 39 -0.91 -1.24 3.12
N VAL A 40 0.35 -1.41 3.51
CA VAL A 40 1.00 -0.75 4.65
C VAL A 40 2.35 -0.21 4.23
N GLY A 41 2.84 0.84 4.88
CA GLY A 41 4.16 1.41 4.56
C GLY A 41 4.59 2.49 5.54
N ASN A 42 5.88 2.85 5.49
CA ASN A 42 6.50 3.84 6.38
C ASN A 42 7.35 4.89 5.62
N SER A 43 7.10 5.13 4.35
CA SER A 43 7.84 5.95 3.40
C SER A 43 9.08 5.29 2.78
N HIS A 44 9.75 4.37 3.45
CA HIS A 44 10.92 3.63 2.94
C HIS A 44 10.53 2.24 2.43
N MET A 45 9.71 1.54 3.21
CA MET A 45 9.24 0.20 2.89
C MET A 45 7.74 0.16 2.74
N GLY A 46 7.27 -0.70 1.86
CA GLY A 46 5.87 -0.97 1.65
C GLY A 46 5.58 -2.47 1.59
N ALA A 47 4.36 -2.84 1.96
CA ALA A 47 3.88 -4.20 1.82
C ALA A 47 2.43 -4.24 1.35
N MET A 48 2.11 -5.23 0.50
CA MET A 48 0.76 -5.56 0.07
C MET A 48 0.37 -6.90 0.69
N ILE A 49 -0.65 -6.88 1.57
CA ILE A 49 -1.08 -8.01 2.39
C ILE A 49 -2.30 -8.67 1.76
N TYR A 50 -2.21 -9.93 1.36
CA TYR A 50 -3.28 -10.67 0.69
C TYR A 50 -4.31 -11.25 1.67
N GLY A 51 -3.92 -11.56 2.89
CA GLY A 51 -4.81 -12.13 3.91
C GLY A 51 -5.07 -13.62 3.71
N GLY A 52 -4.17 -14.35 3.07
CA GLY A 52 -4.29 -15.79 2.86
C GLY A 52 -4.30 -16.60 4.16
N THR A 53 -4.98 -17.75 4.16
CA THR A 53 -5.09 -18.62 5.34
C THR A 53 -4.35 -19.95 5.16
N GLU A 54 -4.30 -20.51 3.96
CA GLU A 54 -3.46 -21.64 3.62
C GLU A 54 -2.01 -21.19 3.43
N THR A 55 -1.84 -20.14 2.62
CA THR A 55 -0.58 -19.44 2.43
C THR A 55 -0.86 -17.94 2.43
N GLU A 56 -0.26 -17.20 3.35
CA GLU A 56 -0.21 -15.75 3.27
C GLU A 56 0.87 -15.33 2.32
N GLU A 57 0.57 -14.32 1.51
CA GLU A 57 1.55 -13.60 0.73
C GLU A 57 1.59 -12.13 1.16
N ILE A 58 2.80 -11.65 1.43
CA ILE A 58 3.08 -10.26 1.74
C ILE A 58 4.13 -9.82 0.73
N GLN A 59 3.69 -9.11 -0.31
CA GLN A 59 4.59 -8.56 -1.32
C GLN A 59 5.28 -7.33 -0.76
N LEU A 60 6.60 -7.28 -0.90
CA LEU A 60 7.46 -6.28 -0.29
C LEU A 60 8.02 -5.32 -1.32
N ASN A 61 8.19 -4.09 -0.90
CA ASN A 61 8.81 -3.03 -1.66
C ASN A 61 9.72 -2.20 -0.78
N GLU A 62 10.76 -1.62 -1.41
CA GLU A 62 11.69 -0.69 -0.78
C GLU A 62 12.00 0.44 -1.77
N GLU A 63 12.01 1.70 -1.33
CA GLU A 63 12.01 2.90 -2.16
C GLU A 63 13.24 3.06 -3.06
N THR A 64 14.38 2.48 -2.68
CA THR A 64 15.64 2.61 -3.44
C THR A 64 15.88 1.45 -4.41
N PHE A 65 15.01 0.44 -4.45
CA PHE A 65 15.22 -0.76 -5.27
C PHE A 65 14.85 -0.53 -6.74
N TRP A 66 15.73 0.13 -7.45
CA TRP A 66 15.60 0.46 -8.86
C TRP A 66 16.62 -0.29 -9.72
N SER A 67 16.24 -0.61 -10.96
CA SER A 67 17.20 -1.14 -11.93
C SER A 67 18.11 -0.02 -12.47
N GLY A 68 19.35 -0.36 -12.80
CA GLY A 68 20.28 0.57 -13.44
C GLY A 68 21.18 1.33 -12.47
N SER A 69 21.82 2.36 -12.97
CA SER A 69 22.76 3.22 -12.23
C SER A 69 22.53 4.69 -12.60
N PRO A 70 23.00 5.64 -11.76
CA PRO A 70 22.94 7.06 -12.10
C PRO A 70 23.55 7.34 -13.47
N HIS A 71 22.81 8.04 -14.34
CA HIS A 71 23.27 8.43 -15.67
C HIS A 71 22.68 9.78 -16.05
N ASN A 72 23.32 10.46 -17.01
CA ASN A 72 22.85 11.74 -17.51
C ASN A 72 22.06 11.52 -18.80
N ASN A 73 20.74 11.71 -18.74
CA ASN A 73 19.82 11.62 -19.87
C ASN A 73 19.63 12.93 -20.63
N ASN A 74 20.31 14.00 -20.22
CA ASN A 74 20.20 15.29 -20.90
C ASN A 74 20.76 15.19 -22.32
N SER A 75 19.96 15.62 -23.28
CA SER A 75 20.38 15.71 -24.68
C SER A 75 20.88 17.10 -25.02
N SER A 76 22.02 17.19 -25.74
CA SER A 76 22.51 18.46 -26.29
C SER A 76 21.60 19.03 -27.40
N GLU A 77 20.78 18.19 -28.02
CA GLU A 77 19.90 18.56 -29.13
C GLU A 77 18.53 19.10 -28.68
N SER A 78 18.17 18.90 -27.41
CA SER A 78 16.84 19.22 -26.88
C SER A 78 16.52 20.72 -26.95
N LEU A 79 17.51 21.58 -26.68
CA LEU A 79 17.32 23.03 -26.70
C LEU A 79 16.95 23.53 -28.11
N ASP A 80 17.64 23.03 -29.12
CA ASP A 80 17.41 23.44 -30.52
C ASP A 80 16.02 23.01 -31.01
N LYS A 81 15.50 21.89 -30.51
CA LYS A 81 14.19 21.35 -30.85
C LYS A 81 13.04 21.90 -30.02
N LEU A 82 13.32 22.57 -28.92
CA LEU A 82 12.30 23.04 -27.96
C LEU A 82 11.24 23.94 -28.60
N GLN A 83 11.65 24.91 -29.44
CA GLN A 83 10.72 25.85 -30.05
C GLN A 83 9.81 25.17 -31.10
N GLU A 84 10.33 24.20 -31.83
CA GLU A 84 9.56 23.40 -32.77
C GLU A 84 8.50 22.55 -32.04
N VAL A 85 8.86 21.89 -30.94
CA VAL A 85 7.94 21.13 -30.10
C VAL A 85 6.83 22.04 -29.56
N ARG A 86 7.16 23.21 -29.00
CA ARG A 86 6.16 24.18 -28.51
C ARG A 86 5.21 24.60 -29.60
N ARG A 87 5.71 24.93 -30.79
CA ARG A 87 4.90 25.34 -31.95
C ARG A 87 3.91 24.26 -32.35
N LEU A 88 4.35 22.98 -32.39
CA LEU A 88 3.49 21.85 -32.72
C LEU A 88 2.38 21.65 -31.68
N ILE A 89 2.72 21.72 -30.39
CA ILE A 89 1.73 21.62 -29.31
C ILE A 89 0.66 22.73 -29.45
N PHE A 90 1.06 23.98 -29.64
CA PHE A 90 0.12 25.11 -29.84
C PHE A 90 -0.73 25.02 -31.13
N GLN A 91 -0.30 24.16 -32.07
CA GLN A 91 -1.07 23.87 -33.30
C GLN A 91 -2.00 22.63 -33.13
N GLY A 92 -2.06 22.00 -31.95
CA GLY A 92 -2.82 20.78 -31.73
C GLY A 92 -2.22 19.55 -32.42
N LYS A 93 -0.90 19.54 -32.65
CA LYS A 93 -0.15 18.46 -33.31
C LYS A 93 0.71 17.69 -32.31
N GLU A 94 0.10 17.24 -31.22
CA GLU A 94 0.79 16.60 -30.10
C GLU A 94 1.57 15.37 -30.53
N ARG A 95 1.02 14.54 -31.42
CA ARG A 95 1.69 13.32 -31.93
C ARG A 95 2.97 13.62 -32.72
N GLU A 96 3.02 14.76 -33.43
CA GLU A 96 4.22 15.20 -34.13
C GLU A 96 5.26 15.71 -33.13
N ALA A 97 4.81 16.45 -32.10
CA ALA A 97 5.67 16.90 -31.02
C ALA A 97 6.28 15.74 -30.22
N GLU A 98 5.51 14.72 -29.88
CA GLU A 98 5.94 13.51 -29.18
C GLU A 98 7.09 12.82 -29.92
N LYS A 99 6.99 12.63 -31.24
CA LYS A 99 8.06 12.02 -32.04
C LYS A 99 9.39 12.80 -31.98
N ILE A 100 9.32 14.12 -31.87
CA ILE A 100 10.52 14.94 -31.73
C ILE A 100 11.08 14.81 -30.32
N ILE A 101 10.21 14.78 -29.30
CA ILE A 101 10.62 14.60 -27.90
C ILE A 101 11.32 13.27 -27.72
N ASP A 102 10.72 12.19 -28.17
CA ASP A 102 11.30 10.84 -28.04
C ASP A 102 12.67 10.71 -28.70
N LYS A 103 12.88 11.42 -29.82
CA LYS A 103 14.14 11.38 -30.55
C LYS A 103 15.22 12.31 -29.99
N ALA A 104 14.83 13.51 -29.57
CA ALA A 104 15.78 14.59 -29.29
C ALA A 104 15.94 14.95 -27.82
N PHE A 105 15.01 14.59 -26.94
CA PHE A 105 15.02 15.04 -25.54
C PHE A 105 15.55 13.99 -24.56
N VAL A 106 15.44 12.73 -24.87
CA VAL A 106 15.94 11.66 -24.01
C VAL A 106 17.00 10.86 -24.74
N LYS A 107 18.23 10.89 -24.22
CA LYS A 107 19.35 10.05 -24.71
C LYS A 107 19.71 9.03 -23.65
N GLY A 108 19.81 7.76 -24.06
CA GLY A 108 20.19 6.67 -23.19
C GLY A 108 19.03 5.75 -22.83
N PRO A 109 19.20 4.87 -21.83
CA PRO A 109 18.14 3.97 -21.42
C PRO A 109 16.97 4.79 -20.87
N HIS A 110 15.76 4.47 -21.33
CA HIS A 110 14.52 5.10 -20.86
C HIS A 110 14.25 4.75 -19.41
N GLY A 111 14.73 5.59 -18.49
CA GLY A 111 14.48 5.50 -17.07
C GLY A 111 15.05 4.24 -16.40
N MET A 112 15.08 4.26 -15.10
CA MET A 112 15.26 3.09 -14.25
C MET A 112 13.89 2.53 -13.89
N ARG A 113 13.77 1.19 -13.87
CA ARG A 113 12.54 0.54 -13.46
C ARG A 113 12.57 0.35 -11.95
N PHE A 114 11.48 0.71 -11.31
CA PHE A 114 11.24 0.32 -9.93
C PHE A 114 10.99 -1.19 -9.89
N LEU A 115 11.68 -1.90 -9.00
CA LEU A 115 11.62 -3.35 -8.93
C LEU A 115 10.89 -3.80 -7.65
N PRO A 116 10.07 -4.86 -7.71
CA PRO A 116 9.57 -5.48 -6.50
C PRO A 116 10.73 -6.16 -5.75
N LEU A 117 10.72 -6.03 -4.42
CA LEU A 117 11.74 -6.66 -3.57
C LEU A 117 11.56 -8.19 -3.48
N GLY A 118 10.34 -8.68 -3.68
CA GLY A 118 9.94 -10.07 -3.53
C GLY A 118 8.75 -10.22 -2.59
N SER A 119 8.46 -11.44 -2.17
CA SER A 119 7.35 -11.76 -1.28
C SER A 119 7.82 -12.54 -0.06
N LEU A 120 7.34 -12.16 1.12
CA LEU A 120 7.33 -13.05 2.29
C LEU A 120 6.10 -13.95 2.20
N LYS A 121 6.32 -15.26 2.19
CA LYS A 121 5.25 -16.26 2.23
C LYS A 121 5.24 -16.97 3.57
N LEU A 122 4.03 -17.06 4.18
CA LEU A 122 3.80 -17.81 5.41
C LEU A 122 2.85 -18.94 5.09
N LYS A 123 3.35 -20.18 5.08
CA LYS A 123 2.55 -21.38 4.85
C LYS A 123 1.96 -21.85 6.19
N LEU A 124 0.66 -21.64 6.35
CA LEU A 124 -0.09 -21.97 7.58
C LEU A 124 -0.88 -23.28 7.43
N GLY A 125 -1.31 -23.62 6.20
CA GLY A 125 -2.06 -24.85 5.90
C GLY A 125 -3.54 -24.83 6.36
N HIS A 126 -4.10 -23.67 6.72
CA HIS A 126 -5.46 -23.55 7.22
C HIS A 126 -6.46 -23.45 6.06
N LYS A 127 -7.08 -24.58 5.72
CA LYS A 127 -8.16 -24.68 4.72
C LYS A 127 -9.53 -24.58 5.40
N ASP A 128 -10.54 -24.24 4.62
CA ASP A 128 -11.95 -24.22 5.05
C ASP A 128 -12.19 -23.45 6.36
N VAL A 129 -11.61 -22.26 6.45
CA VAL A 129 -11.72 -21.39 7.61
C VAL A 129 -13.12 -20.75 7.69
N THR A 130 -13.54 -20.41 8.92
CA THR A 130 -14.79 -19.72 9.20
C THR A 130 -14.53 -18.35 9.85
N ASN A 131 -15.55 -17.48 9.87
CA ASN A 131 -15.49 -16.15 10.48
C ASN A 131 -14.30 -15.31 9.96
N TYR A 132 -13.99 -15.45 8.67
CA TYR A 132 -12.89 -14.73 8.03
C TYR A 132 -13.20 -13.24 7.92
N ARG A 133 -12.23 -12.43 8.28
CA ARG A 133 -12.22 -10.98 8.06
C ARG A 133 -10.80 -10.47 7.90
N ARG A 134 -10.56 -9.66 6.89
CA ARG A 134 -9.35 -8.83 6.79
C ARG A 134 -9.75 -7.36 6.72
N GLU A 135 -8.97 -6.49 7.33
CA GLU A 135 -9.23 -5.06 7.33
C GLU A 135 -7.96 -4.24 7.44
N LEU A 136 -8.01 -3.02 6.89
CA LEU A 136 -7.04 -1.96 7.11
C LEU A 136 -7.74 -0.82 7.87
N CYS A 137 -7.24 -0.50 9.03
CA CYS A 137 -7.65 0.66 9.78
C CYS A 137 -6.79 1.86 9.39
N LEU A 138 -7.39 2.86 8.72
CA LEU A 138 -6.65 4.04 8.27
C LEU A 138 -6.22 4.97 9.41
N GLY A 139 -6.90 4.86 10.58
CA GLY A 139 -6.56 5.69 11.74
C GLY A 139 -5.27 5.31 12.44
N ASN A 140 -4.83 4.04 12.34
CA ASN A 140 -3.62 3.53 12.98
C ASN A 140 -2.71 2.71 12.04
N ALA A 141 -3.05 2.67 10.75
CA ALA A 141 -2.29 1.96 9.70
C ALA A 141 -2.03 0.46 9.98
N LEU A 142 -2.95 -0.21 10.71
CA LEU A 142 -2.87 -1.64 10.98
C LEU A 142 -3.67 -2.43 9.95
N ALA A 143 -3.03 -3.36 9.26
CA ALA A 143 -3.69 -4.38 8.46
C ALA A 143 -3.86 -5.64 9.33
N THR A 144 -5.11 -6.11 9.48
CA THR A 144 -5.43 -7.28 10.30
C THR A 144 -6.14 -8.34 9.47
N THR A 145 -5.86 -9.62 9.77
CA THR A 145 -6.59 -10.77 9.24
C THR A 145 -6.98 -11.67 10.40
N SER A 146 -8.26 -11.98 10.52
CA SER A 146 -8.82 -12.81 11.59
C SER A 146 -9.68 -13.90 11.01
N TYR A 147 -9.59 -15.12 11.54
CA TYR A 147 -10.41 -16.27 11.14
C TYR A 147 -10.39 -17.37 12.21
N VAL A 148 -11.27 -18.35 12.05
CA VAL A 148 -11.31 -19.55 12.88
C VAL A 148 -11.00 -20.78 12.03
N TYR A 149 -10.06 -21.61 12.51
CA TYR A 149 -9.69 -22.89 11.92
C TYR A 149 -9.65 -23.97 13.01
N ASN A 150 -10.36 -25.07 12.81
CA ASN A 150 -10.48 -26.18 13.79
C ASN A 150 -10.80 -25.70 15.22
N GLY A 151 -11.74 -24.71 15.35
CA GLY A 151 -12.17 -24.16 16.62
C GLY A 151 -11.17 -23.21 17.30
N VAL A 152 -10.02 -22.95 16.68
CA VAL A 152 -9.00 -22.00 17.17
C VAL A 152 -9.11 -20.70 16.37
N LYS A 153 -9.18 -19.55 17.07
CA LYS A 153 -9.12 -18.24 16.44
C LYS A 153 -7.67 -17.87 16.16
N TYR A 154 -7.40 -17.40 14.95
CA TYR A 154 -6.12 -16.88 14.52
C TYR A 154 -6.27 -15.39 14.16
N ASP A 155 -5.36 -14.60 14.64
CA ASP A 155 -5.26 -13.16 14.33
C ASP A 155 -3.84 -12.89 13.81
N ARG A 156 -3.75 -12.18 12.68
CA ARG A 156 -2.51 -11.65 12.12
C ARG A 156 -2.62 -10.15 11.99
N THR A 157 -1.64 -9.42 12.50
CA THR A 157 -1.53 -7.97 12.38
C THR A 157 -0.24 -7.63 11.68
N VAL A 158 -0.33 -6.80 10.64
CA VAL A 158 0.83 -6.32 9.88
C VAL A 158 0.82 -4.79 9.90
N PHE A 159 1.97 -4.21 10.16
CA PHE A 159 2.18 -2.77 10.08
C PHE A 159 3.65 -2.44 9.79
N ALA A 160 3.89 -1.24 9.26
CA ALA A 160 5.23 -0.72 9.07
C ALA A 160 5.53 0.30 10.17
N SER A 161 6.59 0.05 10.96
CA SER A 161 7.10 1.01 11.95
C SER A 161 7.92 2.07 11.24
N GLN A 162 7.59 3.35 11.48
CA GLN A 162 8.39 4.46 10.97
C GLN A 162 9.62 4.71 11.85
N ALA A 163 9.48 4.52 13.16
CA ALA A 163 10.56 4.76 14.11
C ALA A 163 11.71 3.76 13.98
N ASP A 164 11.36 2.48 13.75
CA ASP A 164 12.34 1.38 13.69
C ASP A 164 12.73 0.98 12.27
N ASN A 165 12.02 1.53 11.27
CA ASN A 165 12.17 1.20 9.85
C ASN A 165 12.07 -0.31 9.57
N VAL A 166 11.03 -0.96 10.07
CA VAL A 166 10.75 -2.39 9.91
C VAL A 166 9.28 -2.63 9.57
N ILE A 167 8.99 -3.72 8.87
CA ILE A 167 7.63 -4.27 8.74
C ILE A 167 7.46 -5.37 9.78
N ILE A 168 6.44 -5.24 10.63
CA ILE A 168 6.16 -6.18 11.70
C ILE A 168 4.96 -7.05 11.31
N VAL A 169 5.13 -8.37 11.43
CA VAL A 169 4.08 -9.36 11.25
C VAL A 169 3.86 -10.08 12.58
N GLN A 170 2.77 -9.77 13.26
CA GLN A 170 2.39 -10.41 14.52
C GLN A 170 1.36 -11.50 14.25
N LEU A 171 1.63 -12.72 14.73
CA LEU A 171 0.73 -13.87 14.67
C LEU A 171 0.25 -14.25 16.07
N LYS A 172 -1.06 -14.48 16.23
CA LYS A 172 -1.67 -14.94 17.48
C LYS A 172 -2.62 -16.08 17.20
N ALA A 173 -2.67 -17.03 18.13
CA ALA A 173 -3.68 -18.08 18.17
C ALA A 173 -4.35 -18.10 19.56
N SER A 174 -5.65 -18.34 19.62
CA SER A 174 -6.40 -18.40 20.90
C SER A 174 -6.06 -19.64 21.74
N LYS A 175 -5.35 -20.61 21.20
CA LYS A 175 -4.92 -21.82 21.88
C LYS A 175 -3.38 -21.89 21.88
N LYS A 176 -2.80 -22.15 23.06
CA LYS A 176 -1.36 -22.33 23.23
C LYS A 176 -0.87 -23.51 22.39
N GLY A 177 0.25 -23.34 21.67
CA GLY A 177 0.86 -24.35 20.82
C GLY A 177 0.17 -24.60 19.46
N ALA A 178 -0.86 -23.78 19.11
CA ALA A 178 -1.56 -23.94 17.85
C ALA A 178 -0.90 -23.18 16.68
N LEU A 179 0.06 -22.29 16.95
CA LEU A 179 0.81 -21.61 15.90
C LEU A 179 1.90 -22.52 15.34
N ALA A 180 1.73 -22.90 14.08
CA ALA A 180 2.74 -23.59 13.28
C ALA A 180 2.71 -22.99 11.87
N PHE A 181 3.86 -22.66 11.31
CA PHE A 181 3.98 -22.13 9.95
C PHE A 181 5.41 -22.26 9.44
N ASP A 182 5.56 -22.32 8.12
CA ASP A 182 6.84 -22.15 7.44
C ASP A 182 6.88 -20.73 6.85
N ALA A 183 8.04 -20.07 6.96
CA ALA A 183 8.27 -18.74 6.39
C ALA A 183 9.40 -18.81 5.36
N ALA A 184 9.18 -18.21 4.19
CA ALA A 184 10.17 -18.13 3.13
C ALA A 184 10.04 -16.81 2.35
N PHE A 185 11.17 -16.31 1.85
CA PHE A 185 11.19 -15.25 0.83
C PHE A 185 11.26 -15.88 -0.57
N THR A 186 10.55 -15.25 -1.54
CA THR A 186 10.49 -15.69 -2.95
C THR A 186 10.68 -14.53 -3.89
#